data_6282d9d88b2b8c78dc054767b564c243
#
_entry.id   6282d9d88b2b8c78dc054767b564c243
#
_cell.length_a   1.000
_cell.length_b   1.000
_cell.length_c   1.000
_cell.angle_alpha   90.00
_cell.angle_beta   90.00
_cell.angle_gamma   90.00
#
_symmetry.space_group_name_H-M   'P 1'
#
loop_
_entity.id
_entity.type
_entity.pdbx_description
1 polymer ?
#
loop_
_entity_poly.entity_id
_entity_poly.type
_entity_poly.pdbx_seq_one_letter_code
_entity_poly.pdbx_strand_id
1 'polypeptide(L)'
;MSKQVVNSPLSLLGELKQRRNTYEKRGLSTGWKKADEFMSLKKGYPIMIGGYAGSGKSEVAFDIAINSSVDHDWLWLIVSPETGDQFEIMEYLIEKVAQGKHIGKKYQGALSDSEYESIVKWLHKHIRILDRQSGWDDVFTGLDFSLKNLFEVVENVEKQLKGKFDGIIIDPFNELDLNLGGNIAGTVKDELDALIRYTKKNNYLTILTNHANNRHEIQSKDENGKSFFWKPPATKEEWAFGQQFARKGYQMLFVYEPPMQFQHLQRNEGNIDFMESINNNYNVREILCQKTKPKGVGKTGKFCLHFDRQNQRYYEIDSLGMKKQIKYPKL
;
A
#
# COMPACT_ATOMS: atom_id res chain seq x y z
N MET A 1 -32.18 -16.11 -8.98
CA MET A 1 -31.61 -17.46 -8.84
C MET A 1 -31.01 -17.59 -7.45
N SER A 2 -31.49 -18.50 -6.61
CA SER A 2 -30.90 -18.78 -5.29
C SER A 2 -29.47 -19.32 -5.52
N LYS A 3 -28.48 -18.68 -4.90
CA LYS A 3 -27.09 -19.19 -4.92
C LYS A 3 -27.08 -20.54 -4.23
N GLN A 4 -26.77 -21.60 -4.96
CA GLN A 4 -26.62 -22.92 -4.41
C GLN A 4 -25.43 -22.91 -3.43
N VAL A 5 -25.64 -23.26 -2.17
CA VAL A 5 -24.64 -23.22 -1.10
C VAL A 5 -23.62 -24.36 -1.27
N VAL A 6 -24.04 -25.46 -1.89
CA VAL A 6 -23.17 -26.61 -2.18
C VAL A 6 -23.16 -26.81 -3.69
N ASN A 7 -21.97 -26.80 -4.28
CA ASN A 7 -21.77 -26.96 -5.73
C ASN A 7 -20.99 -28.24 -6.00
N SER A 8 -21.45 -29.03 -6.96
CA SER A 8 -20.66 -30.14 -7.51
C SER A 8 -19.68 -29.60 -8.58
N PRO A 9 -18.54 -30.29 -8.84
CA PRO A 9 -17.63 -29.89 -9.90
C PRO A 9 -18.32 -29.74 -11.28
N LEU A 10 -19.30 -30.60 -11.58
CA LEU A 10 -20.05 -30.55 -12.84
C LEU A 10 -20.97 -29.35 -12.93
N SER A 11 -21.60 -28.91 -11.81
CA SER A 11 -22.44 -27.71 -11.81
C SER A 11 -21.66 -26.43 -12.06
N LEU A 12 -20.34 -26.43 -11.82
CA LEU A 12 -19.43 -25.33 -12.06
C LEU A 12 -18.77 -25.35 -13.45
N LEU A 13 -18.96 -26.41 -14.24
CA LEU A 13 -18.22 -26.65 -15.49
C LEU A 13 -18.37 -25.50 -16.50
N GLY A 14 -19.57 -24.96 -16.65
CA GLY A 14 -19.83 -23.82 -17.57
C GLY A 14 -19.02 -22.59 -17.20
N GLU A 15 -19.05 -22.21 -15.92
CA GLU A 15 -18.30 -21.06 -15.40
C GLU A 15 -16.79 -21.31 -15.46
N LEU A 16 -16.33 -22.52 -15.16
CA LEU A 16 -14.92 -22.89 -15.23
C LEU A 16 -14.38 -22.82 -16.68
N LYS A 17 -15.20 -23.21 -17.69
CA LYS A 17 -14.83 -23.07 -19.11
C LYS A 17 -14.68 -21.61 -19.51
N GLN A 18 -15.58 -20.73 -19.09
CA GLN A 18 -15.47 -19.28 -19.34
C GLN A 18 -14.21 -18.70 -18.67
N ARG A 19 -13.96 -19.06 -17.42
CA ARG A 19 -12.76 -18.60 -16.67
C ARG A 19 -11.45 -19.10 -17.28
N ARG A 20 -11.44 -20.23 -18.00
CA ARG A 20 -10.24 -20.73 -18.69
C ARG A 20 -9.70 -19.76 -19.73
N ASN A 21 -10.55 -19.01 -20.39
CA ASN A 21 -10.16 -18.09 -21.46
C ASN A 21 -9.47 -16.83 -20.91
N THR A 22 -9.79 -16.45 -19.66
CA THR A 22 -9.25 -15.26 -19.00
C THR A 22 -8.48 -15.62 -17.71
N TYR A 23 -7.99 -16.88 -17.63
CA TYR A 23 -7.40 -17.39 -16.40
C TYR A 23 -6.00 -16.83 -16.17
N GLU A 24 -5.90 -15.88 -15.28
CA GLU A 24 -4.64 -15.40 -14.74
C GLU A 24 -4.51 -15.72 -13.26
N LYS A 25 -3.42 -16.41 -12.89
CA LYS A 25 -3.08 -16.65 -11.48
C LYS A 25 -2.62 -15.37 -10.80
N ARG A 26 -1.85 -14.55 -11.51
CA ARG A 26 -1.36 -13.27 -11.04
C ARG A 26 -2.40 -12.17 -11.19
N GLY A 27 -2.21 -11.12 -10.41
CA GLY A 27 -2.83 -9.82 -10.63
C GLY A 27 -2.01 -8.97 -11.59
N LEU A 28 -2.39 -7.72 -11.72
CA LEU A 28 -1.70 -6.73 -12.52
C LEU A 28 -0.37 -6.30 -11.88
N SER A 29 0.47 -5.62 -12.64
CA SER A 29 1.74 -5.07 -12.21
C SER A 29 1.57 -3.99 -11.14
N THR A 30 2.51 -3.90 -10.22
CA THR A 30 2.63 -2.82 -9.23
C THR A 30 3.26 -1.54 -9.81
N GLY A 31 3.75 -1.61 -11.04
CA GLY A 31 4.60 -0.58 -11.65
C GLY A 31 6.09 -0.76 -11.35
N TRP A 32 6.45 -1.66 -10.45
CA TRP A 32 7.83 -2.02 -10.12
C TRP A 32 8.13 -3.46 -10.53
N LYS A 33 9.08 -3.63 -11.43
CA LYS A 33 9.39 -4.93 -12.05
C LYS A 33 9.91 -5.97 -11.04
N LYS A 34 10.76 -5.56 -10.10
CA LYS A 34 11.24 -6.46 -9.03
C LYS A 34 10.12 -6.80 -8.04
N ALA A 35 9.30 -5.80 -7.66
CA ALA A 35 8.16 -6.03 -6.80
C ALA A 35 7.19 -7.05 -7.42
N ASP A 36 6.99 -7.00 -8.73
CA ASP A 36 6.13 -7.93 -9.45
C ASP A 36 6.60 -9.40 -9.37
N GLU A 37 7.85 -9.66 -9.04
CA GLU A 37 8.30 -11.02 -8.76
C GLU A 37 7.72 -11.57 -7.45
N PHE A 38 7.45 -10.71 -6.46
CA PHE A 38 7.08 -11.08 -5.10
C PHE A 38 5.61 -10.86 -4.80
N MET A 39 4.95 -9.92 -5.48
CA MET A 39 3.56 -9.55 -5.26
C MET A 39 2.86 -9.20 -6.57
N SER A 40 1.55 -9.02 -6.54
CA SER A 40 0.79 -8.50 -7.68
C SER A 40 -0.54 -7.89 -7.23
N LEU A 41 -1.09 -6.96 -8.04
CA LEU A 41 -2.35 -6.28 -7.76
C LEU A 41 -3.52 -7.16 -8.22
N LYS A 42 -3.91 -8.12 -7.38
CA LYS A 42 -5.04 -9.02 -7.67
C LYS A 42 -6.28 -8.59 -6.93
N LYS A 43 -7.26 -8.05 -7.63
CA LYS A 43 -8.56 -7.70 -7.06
C LYS A 43 -9.23 -8.91 -6.38
N GLY A 44 -10.02 -8.63 -5.36
CA GLY A 44 -10.64 -9.65 -4.52
C GLY A 44 -9.75 -10.19 -3.40
N TYR A 45 -8.49 -9.68 -3.29
CA TYR A 45 -7.53 -10.12 -2.28
C TYR A 45 -6.84 -8.91 -1.64
N PRO A 46 -6.93 -8.73 -0.31
CA PRO A 46 -6.29 -7.61 0.36
C PRO A 46 -4.77 -7.77 0.40
N ILE A 47 -4.08 -6.63 0.31
CA ILE A 47 -2.67 -6.46 0.62
C ILE A 47 -2.59 -5.79 2.00
N MET A 48 -1.80 -6.35 2.89
CA MET A 48 -1.53 -5.79 4.21
C MET A 48 -0.09 -5.30 4.25
N ILE A 49 0.12 -4.04 4.61
CA ILE A 49 1.43 -3.40 4.67
C ILE A 49 1.75 -3.05 6.12
N GLY A 50 2.69 -3.77 6.71
CA GLY A 50 3.21 -3.49 8.05
C GLY A 50 4.52 -2.72 8.02
N GLY A 51 4.87 -2.11 9.14
CA GLY A 51 6.16 -1.43 9.32
C GLY A 51 6.18 -0.63 10.61
N TYR A 52 7.36 -0.21 11.01
CA TYR A 52 7.50 0.72 12.13
C TYR A 52 6.96 2.10 11.77
N ALA A 53 6.71 2.95 12.78
CA ALA A 53 6.38 4.34 12.54
C ALA A 53 7.46 5.00 11.67
N GLY A 54 7.07 5.80 10.68
CA GLY A 54 7.99 6.47 9.76
C GLY A 54 8.69 5.56 8.74
N SER A 55 8.38 4.25 8.66
CA SER A 55 9.03 3.34 7.72
C SER A 55 8.65 3.55 6.26
N GLY A 56 7.62 4.34 5.95
CA GLY A 56 7.15 4.61 4.59
C GLY A 56 6.02 3.70 4.10
N LYS A 57 5.19 3.15 5.01
CA LYS A 57 4.02 2.33 4.65
C LYS A 57 3.03 3.05 3.75
N SER A 58 2.62 4.26 4.17
CA SER A 58 1.70 5.13 3.43
C SER A 58 2.28 5.50 2.07
N GLU A 59 3.58 5.83 2.03
CA GLU A 59 4.33 6.11 0.80
C GLU A 59 4.23 4.97 -0.22
N VAL A 60 4.46 3.73 0.23
CA VAL A 60 4.36 2.54 -0.64
C VAL A 60 2.93 2.35 -1.12
N ALA A 61 1.93 2.52 -0.23
CA ALA A 61 0.52 2.37 -0.57
C ALA A 61 0.07 3.41 -1.62
N PHE A 62 0.44 4.68 -1.43
CA PHE A 62 0.08 5.75 -2.36
C PHE A 62 0.81 5.62 -3.70
N ASP A 63 2.06 5.19 -3.70
CA ASP A 63 2.78 4.92 -4.94
C ASP A 63 2.17 3.75 -5.73
N ILE A 64 1.67 2.71 -5.06
CA ILE A 64 0.89 1.65 -5.72
C ILE A 64 -0.38 2.23 -6.35
N ALA A 65 -1.09 3.14 -5.66
CA ALA A 65 -2.27 3.79 -6.21
C ALA A 65 -1.93 4.62 -7.45
N ILE A 66 -0.91 5.47 -7.39
CA ILE A 66 -0.46 6.28 -8.54
C ILE A 66 -0.01 5.38 -9.70
N ASN A 67 0.85 4.39 -9.45
CA ASN A 67 1.33 3.48 -10.49
C ASN A 67 0.19 2.75 -11.19
N SER A 68 -0.74 2.19 -10.42
CA SER A 68 -1.87 1.46 -11.00
C SER A 68 -2.89 2.37 -11.69
N SER A 69 -3.01 3.64 -11.27
CA SER A 69 -3.79 4.63 -12.00
C SER A 69 -3.14 4.97 -13.35
N VAL A 70 -1.81 5.07 -13.41
CA VAL A 70 -1.06 5.32 -14.65
C VAL A 70 -1.09 4.10 -15.57
N ASP A 71 -0.83 2.91 -15.05
CA ASP A 71 -0.65 1.68 -15.86
C ASP A 71 -1.98 0.98 -16.21
N HIS A 72 -3.02 1.14 -15.36
CA HIS A 72 -4.25 0.35 -15.46
C HIS A 72 -5.53 1.18 -15.42
N ASP A 73 -5.42 2.52 -15.41
CA ASP A 73 -6.55 3.46 -15.34
C ASP A 73 -7.47 3.23 -14.12
N TRP A 74 -6.89 2.83 -12.98
CA TRP A 74 -7.63 2.52 -11.77
C TRP A 74 -8.13 3.76 -11.04
N LEU A 75 -9.33 3.62 -10.43
CA LEU A 75 -9.91 4.59 -9.51
C LEU A 75 -9.75 4.09 -8.07
N TRP A 76 -9.13 4.89 -7.22
CA TRP A 76 -8.86 4.61 -5.82
C TRP A 76 -9.68 5.45 -4.87
N LEU A 77 -10.09 4.84 -3.75
CA LEU A 77 -10.53 5.55 -2.56
C LEU A 77 -9.40 5.49 -1.52
N ILE A 78 -9.04 6.64 -0.96
CA ILE A 78 -8.03 6.76 0.09
C ILE A 78 -8.73 7.21 1.37
N VAL A 79 -8.47 6.47 2.44
CA VAL A 79 -8.92 6.73 3.81
C VAL A 79 -7.67 6.71 4.67
N SER A 80 -7.13 7.87 5.02
CA SER A 80 -5.85 7.99 5.74
C SER A 80 -5.90 9.07 6.82
N PRO A 81 -6.58 8.80 7.95
CA PRO A 81 -6.70 9.76 9.03
C PRO A 81 -5.37 10.12 9.72
N GLU A 82 -4.36 9.24 9.62
CA GLU A 82 -3.02 9.53 10.16
C GLU A 82 -2.24 10.52 9.28
N THR A 83 -2.47 10.52 7.97
CA THR A 83 -1.74 11.40 7.04
C THR A 83 -2.18 12.87 7.17
N GLY A 84 -3.43 13.10 7.57
CA GLY A 84 -3.97 14.44 7.75
C GLY A 84 -5.37 14.61 7.14
N ASP A 85 -5.78 15.86 6.91
CA ASP A 85 -7.04 16.19 6.27
C ASP A 85 -7.01 15.95 4.75
N GLN A 86 -8.14 16.16 4.10
CA GLN A 86 -8.27 15.98 2.64
C GLN A 86 -7.32 16.85 1.83
N PHE A 87 -6.96 18.04 2.33
CA PHE A 87 -6.05 18.96 1.62
C PHE A 87 -4.61 18.49 1.74
N GLU A 88 -4.19 18.07 2.93
CA GLU A 88 -2.85 17.52 3.18
C GLU A 88 -2.61 16.24 2.36
N ILE A 89 -3.59 15.33 2.34
CA ILE A 89 -3.52 14.11 1.50
C ILE A 89 -3.45 14.48 0.00
N MET A 90 -4.23 15.49 -0.44
CA MET A 90 -4.23 15.91 -1.84
C MET A 90 -2.91 16.57 -2.23
N GLU A 91 -2.36 17.45 -1.40
CA GLU A 91 -1.05 18.09 -1.62
C GLU A 91 0.05 17.04 -1.74
N TYR A 92 0.04 16.06 -0.85
CA TYR A 92 0.95 14.94 -0.88
C TYR A 92 0.89 14.12 -2.19
N LEU A 93 -0.33 13.86 -2.69
CA LEU A 93 -0.52 13.18 -3.98
C LEU A 93 -0.10 14.05 -5.17
N ILE A 94 -0.29 15.38 -5.09
CA ILE A 94 0.17 16.32 -6.13
C ILE A 94 1.70 16.28 -6.20
N GLU A 95 2.41 16.30 -5.07
CA GLU A 95 3.88 16.20 -5.04
C GLU A 95 4.38 14.94 -5.74
N LYS A 96 3.70 13.81 -5.54
CA LYS A 96 4.03 12.53 -6.20
C LYS A 96 3.87 12.58 -7.73
N VAL A 97 3.06 13.46 -8.25
CA VAL A 97 2.81 13.63 -9.70
C VAL A 97 3.58 14.80 -10.29
N ALA A 98 4.04 15.73 -9.46
CA ALA A 98 4.66 17.00 -9.85
C ALA A 98 6.05 16.88 -10.52
N GLN A 99 6.61 15.67 -10.63
CA GLN A 99 7.92 15.42 -11.27
C GLN A 99 9.06 16.26 -10.68
N GLY A 100 9.08 16.38 -9.37
CA GLY A 100 10.08 17.12 -8.61
C GLY A 100 9.91 18.64 -8.60
N LYS A 101 8.82 19.16 -9.16
CA LYS A 101 8.46 20.58 -9.04
C LYS A 101 7.78 20.86 -7.71
N HIS A 102 8.02 22.05 -7.17
CA HIS A 102 7.38 22.49 -5.93
C HIS A 102 5.92 22.89 -6.15
N ILE A 103 5.05 22.59 -5.21
CA ILE A 103 3.65 23.06 -5.22
C ILE A 103 3.59 24.57 -4.92
N GLY A 104 4.38 25.02 -3.95
CA GLY A 104 4.34 26.42 -3.48
C GLY A 104 4.95 27.40 -4.47
N LYS A 105 4.17 28.35 -4.98
CA LYS A 105 4.57 29.35 -6.00
C LYS A 105 5.80 30.20 -5.63
N LYS A 106 6.13 30.33 -4.34
CA LYS A 106 7.31 31.09 -3.89
C LYS A 106 8.65 30.41 -4.14
N TYR A 107 8.64 29.13 -4.49
CA TYR A 107 9.87 28.37 -4.75
C TYR A 107 10.26 28.41 -6.22
N GLN A 108 11.57 28.48 -6.48
CA GLN A 108 12.08 28.38 -7.83
C GLN A 108 11.76 26.97 -8.40
N GLY A 109 11.28 26.93 -9.64
CA GLY A 109 10.87 25.67 -10.27
C GLY A 109 9.53 25.14 -9.78
N ALA A 110 8.68 26.00 -9.21
CA ALA A 110 7.32 25.64 -8.84
C ALA A 110 6.46 25.29 -10.06
N LEU A 111 5.40 24.51 -9.82
CA LEU A 111 4.35 24.27 -10.81
C LEU A 111 3.72 25.59 -11.28
N SER A 112 3.51 25.72 -12.58
CA SER A 112 2.62 26.74 -13.11
C SER A 112 1.16 26.43 -12.75
N ASP A 113 0.27 27.42 -12.78
CA ASP A 113 -1.15 27.20 -12.49
C ASP A 113 -1.78 26.18 -13.44
N SER A 114 -1.40 26.17 -14.72
CA SER A 114 -1.89 25.21 -15.71
C SER A 114 -1.42 23.76 -15.43
N GLU A 115 -0.17 23.60 -15.00
CA GLU A 115 0.35 22.28 -14.62
C GLU A 115 -0.34 21.76 -13.35
N TYR A 116 -0.48 22.63 -12.34
CA TYR A 116 -1.19 22.31 -11.11
C TYR A 116 -2.63 21.87 -11.39
N GLU A 117 -3.38 22.63 -12.18
CA GLU A 117 -4.74 22.26 -12.58
C GLU A 117 -4.80 20.94 -13.37
N SER A 118 -3.83 20.70 -14.25
CA SER A 118 -3.77 19.46 -15.02
C SER A 118 -3.56 18.26 -14.11
N ILE A 119 -2.67 18.37 -13.11
CA ILE A 119 -2.45 17.34 -12.09
C ILE A 119 -3.73 17.09 -11.29
N VAL A 120 -4.39 18.13 -10.81
CA VAL A 120 -5.63 18.00 -10.03
C VAL A 120 -6.74 17.37 -10.87
N LYS A 121 -6.88 17.72 -12.15
CA LYS A 121 -7.83 17.06 -13.07
C LYS A 121 -7.53 15.59 -13.27
N TRP A 122 -6.25 15.23 -13.39
CA TRP A 122 -5.85 13.84 -13.48
C TRP A 122 -6.14 13.08 -12.17
N LEU A 123 -5.77 13.63 -11.02
CA LEU A 123 -6.08 13.04 -9.72
C LEU A 123 -7.59 12.91 -9.51
N HIS A 124 -8.39 13.89 -9.94
CA HIS A 124 -9.85 13.81 -9.89
C HIS A 124 -10.40 12.57 -10.65
N LYS A 125 -9.77 12.19 -11.76
CA LYS A 125 -10.18 10.99 -12.50
C LYS A 125 -9.87 9.68 -11.74
N HIS A 126 -8.79 9.67 -10.95
CA HIS A 126 -8.22 8.43 -10.40
C HIS A 126 -8.29 8.30 -8.88
N ILE A 127 -8.56 9.38 -8.16
CA ILE A 127 -8.51 9.39 -6.69
C ILE A 127 -9.80 9.99 -6.12
N ARG A 128 -10.26 9.38 -5.02
CA ARG A 128 -11.22 9.99 -4.08
C ARG A 128 -10.64 9.88 -2.68
N ILE A 129 -10.89 10.87 -1.86
CA ILE A 129 -10.46 10.90 -0.45
C ILE A 129 -11.73 10.84 0.39
N LEU A 130 -11.75 9.94 1.36
CA LEU A 130 -12.75 9.94 2.42
C LEU A 130 -12.06 10.48 3.68
N ASP A 131 -12.39 11.72 4.01
CA ASP A 131 -11.86 12.42 5.16
C ASP A 131 -12.76 12.20 6.37
N ARG A 132 -12.18 11.67 7.45
CA ARG A 132 -12.87 11.47 8.72
C ARG A 132 -13.19 12.80 9.42
N GLN A 133 -12.34 13.81 9.26
CA GLN A 133 -12.45 15.06 10.02
C GLN A 133 -13.52 16.01 9.45
N SER A 134 -13.73 16.00 8.13
CA SER A 134 -14.57 16.98 7.44
C SER A 134 -16.03 16.59 7.23
N GLY A 135 -16.56 15.60 7.94
CA GLY A 135 -17.98 15.29 7.82
C GLY A 135 -18.43 13.87 8.15
N TRP A 136 -17.54 13.01 8.65
CA TRP A 136 -17.94 11.66 9.05
C TRP A 136 -19.03 11.70 10.11
N ASP A 137 -18.81 12.48 11.16
CA ASP A 137 -19.75 12.59 12.29
C ASP A 137 -21.07 13.26 11.91
N ASP A 138 -21.05 14.18 10.92
CA ASP A 138 -22.25 14.89 10.43
C ASP A 138 -23.07 14.02 9.46
N VAL A 139 -22.41 13.26 8.60
CA VAL A 139 -23.05 12.43 7.56
C VAL A 139 -23.41 11.03 8.10
N PHE A 140 -22.64 10.52 9.05
CA PHE A 140 -22.75 9.16 9.59
C PHE A 140 -22.98 9.16 11.11
N THR A 141 -23.78 10.11 11.59
CA THR A 141 -24.10 10.31 13.03
C THR A 141 -24.38 8.98 13.73
N GLY A 142 -23.54 8.66 14.71
CA GLY A 142 -23.69 7.44 15.53
C GLY A 142 -23.09 6.16 14.93
N LEU A 143 -22.37 6.23 13.80
CA LEU A 143 -21.58 5.10 13.29
C LEU A 143 -20.13 5.21 13.77
N ASP A 144 -19.63 4.12 14.34
CA ASP A 144 -18.19 4.00 14.61
C ASP A 144 -17.38 3.85 13.31
N PHE A 145 -16.12 4.26 13.35
CA PHE A 145 -15.21 4.14 12.22
C PHE A 145 -14.62 2.72 12.16
N SER A 146 -15.50 1.72 11.98
CA SER A 146 -15.17 0.31 11.78
C SER A 146 -15.05 -0.03 10.29
N LEU A 147 -14.36 -1.12 9.95
CA LEU A 147 -14.30 -1.58 8.56
C LEU A 147 -15.67 -1.91 7.98
N LYS A 148 -16.57 -2.43 8.80
CA LYS A 148 -17.93 -2.72 8.34
C LYS A 148 -18.64 -1.45 7.89
N ASN A 149 -18.68 -0.43 8.74
CA ASN A 149 -19.35 0.83 8.44
C ASN A 149 -18.65 1.58 7.30
N LEU A 150 -17.31 1.58 7.27
CA LEU A 150 -16.54 2.14 6.17
C LEU A 150 -16.98 1.55 4.82
N PHE A 151 -17.10 0.23 4.71
CA PHE A 151 -17.53 -0.39 3.44
C PHE A 151 -18.98 -0.10 3.08
N GLU A 152 -19.88 0.08 4.06
CA GLU A 152 -21.25 0.54 3.80
C GLU A 152 -21.24 1.96 3.21
N VAL A 153 -20.39 2.84 3.72
CA VAL A 153 -20.17 4.17 3.17
C VAL A 153 -19.63 4.08 1.75
N VAL A 154 -18.62 3.27 1.52
CA VAL A 154 -18.04 3.05 0.17
C VAL A 154 -19.11 2.62 -0.83
N GLU A 155 -19.98 1.66 -0.48
CA GLU A 155 -21.08 1.22 -1.34
C GLU A 155 -22.08 2.37 -1.65
N ASN A 156 -22.30 3.29 -0.72
CA ASN A 156 -23.16 4.46 -0.94
C ASN A 156 -22.48 5.51 -1.84
N VAL A 157 -21.20 5.77 -1.64
CA VAL A 157 -20.41 6.68 -2.51
C VAL A 157 -20.37 6.14 -3.94
N GLU A 158 -20.17 4.85 -4.15
CA GLU A 158 -20.20 4.22 -5.48
C GLU A 158 -21.54 4.40 -6.19
N LYS A 159 -22.66 4.31 -5.46
CA LYS A 159 -24.01 4.57 -6.02
C LYS A 159 -24.15 6.02 -6.48
N GLN A 160 -23.62 6.97 -5.71
CA GLN A 160 -23.65 8.41 -6.05
C GLN A 160 -22.78 8.71 -7.27
N LEU A 161 -21.57 8.14 -7.32
CA LEU A 161 -20.62 8.29 -8.44
C LEU A 161 -21.08 7.54 -9.71
N LYS A 162 -22.07 6.66 -9.61
CA LYS A 162 -22.47 5.71 -10.68
C LYS A 162 -21.28 4.91 -11.24
N GLY A 163 -20.29 4.62 -10.38
CA GLY A 163 -19.05 3.94 -10.71
C GLY A 163 -18.56 3.11 -9.55
N LYS A 164 -17.56 2.27 -9.80
CA LYS A 164 -16.93 1.42 -8.79
C LYS A 164 -15.46 1.77 -8.62
N PHE A 165 -14.99 1.70 -7.39
CA PHE A 165 -13.56 1.74 -7.11
C PHE A 165 -12.88 0.45 -7.57
N ASP A 166 -11.66 0.60 -8.04
CA ASP A 166 -10.75 -0.51 -8.31
C ASP A 166 -9.96 -0.89 -7.06
N GLY A 167 -9.56 0.13 -6.30
CA GLY A 167 -8.80 -0.02 -5.08
C GLY A 167 -9.27 0.86 -3.93
N ILE A 168 -8.98 0.42 -2.72
CA ILE A 168 -9.27 1.14 -1.47
C ILE A 168 -8.02 1.07 -0.59
N ILE A 169 -7.53 2.21 -0.11
CA ILE A 169 -6.46 2.30 0.88
C ILE A 169 -7.07 2.69 2.22
N ILE A 170 -6.73 1.95 3.27
CA ILE A 170 -7.08 2.23 4.67
C ILE A 170 -5.77 2.31 5.45
N ASP A 171 -5.45 3.50 5.96
CA ASP A 171 -4.13 3.83 6.48
C ASP A 171 -4.21 4.69 7.76
N PRO A 172 -3.96 4.11 8.94
CA PRO A 172 -3.76 2.69 9.22
C PRO A 172 -4.97 2.00 9.91
N PHE A 173 -4.90 0.68 10.08
CA PHE A 173 -5.87 -0.12 10.85
C PHE A 173 -6.02 0.34 12.30
N ASN A 174 -4.95 0.85 12.90
CA ASN A 174 -4.93 1.30 14.29
C ASN A 174 -5.82 2.53 14.56
N GLU A 175 -6.18 3.30 13.53
CA GLU A 175 -7.05 4.47 13.63
C GLU A 175 -8.55 4.13 13.51
N LEU A 176 -8.88 2.85 13.32
CA LEU A 176 -10.27 2.41 13.36
C LEU A 176 -10.81 2.42 14.79
N ASP A 177 -12.09 2.76 14.93
CA ASP A 177 -12.81 2.71 16.22
C ASP A 177 -13.10 1.24 16.56
N LEU A 178 -12.10 0.57 17.11
CA LEU A 178 -12.23 -0.82 17.53
C LEU A 178 -12.85 -0.87 18.92
N ASN A 179 -14.02 -1.46 19.04
CA ASN A 179 -14.59 -1.76 20.37
C ASN A 179 -13.80 -2.91 21.01
N LEU A 180 -12.70 -2.57 21.69
CA LEU A 180 -11.77 -3.53 22.30
C LEU A 180 -12.23 -4.04 23.67
N GLY A 181 -13.50 -3.83 24.06
CA GLY A 181 -14.06 -4.29 25.34
C GLY A 181 -14.02 -5.81 25.46
N GLY A 182 -13.10 -6.34 26.24
CA GLY A 182 -13.06 -7.73 26.72
C GLY A 182 -12.45 -8.77 25.80
N ASN A 183 -12.71 -8.75 24.48
CA ASN A 183 -12.17 -9.75 23.52
C ASN A 183 -11.50 -9.10 22.30
N ILE A 184 -10.34 -8.50 22.52
CA ILE A 184 -9.55 -7.83 21.47
C ILE A 184 -9.32 -8.75 20.24
N ALA A 185 -8.92 -9.99 20.47
CA ALA A 185 -8.63 -10.92 19.39
C ALA A 185 -9.87 -11.27 18.55
N GLY A 186 -11.03 -11.34 19.18
CA GLY A 186 -12.31 -11.54 18.51
C GLY A 186 -12.70 -10.33 17.66
N THR A 187 -12.65 -9.13 18.22
CA THR A 187 -12.94 -7.88 17.50
C THR A 187 -12.06 -7.71 16.26
N VAL A 188 -10.74 -7.82 16.42
CA VAL A 188 -9.80 -7.71 15.30
C VAL A 188 -10.05 -8.79 14.23
N LYS A 189 -10.37 -10.01 14.66
CA LYS A 189 -10.74 -11.09 13.72
C LYS A 189 -11.99 -10.72 12.91
N ASP A 190 -13.00 -10.18 13.54
CA ASP A 190 -14.27 -9.86 12.89
C ASP A 190 -14.11 -8.69 11.91
N GLU A 191 -13.31 -7.67 12.26
CA GLU A 191 -12.93 -6.58 11.35
C GLU A 191 -12.17 -7.10 10.12
N LEU A 192 -11.17 -7.95 10.31
CA LEU A 192 -10.43 -8.54 9.19
C LEU A 192 -11.30 -9.48 8.34
N ASP A 193 -12.28 -10.17 8.94
CA ASP A 193 -13.27 -10.97 8.19
C ASP A 193 -14.21 -10.07 7.38
N ALA A 194 -14.60 -8.90 7.91
CA ALA A 194 -15.34 -7.89 7.16
C ALA A 194 -14.52 -7.39 5.97
N LEU A 195 -13.28 -6.96 6.18
CA LEU A 195 -12.35 -6.55 5.11
C LEU A 195 -12.31 -7.58 3.96
N ILE A 196 -12.03 -8.84 4.31
CA ILE A 196 -11.89 -9.92 3.32
C ILE A 196 -13.20 -10.16 2.57
N ARG A 197 -14.34 -10.15 3.28
CA ARG A 197 -15.66 -10.37 2.70
C ARG A 197 -16.01 -9.26 1.70
N TYR A 198 -15.86 -8.00 2.09
CA TYR A 198 -16.16 -6.86 1.22
C TYR A 198 -15.21 -6.76 0.04
N THR A 199 -13.91 -6.95 0.26
CA THR A 199 -12.89 -7.00 -0.80
C THR A 199 -13.26 -8.05 -1.86
N LYS A 200 -13.67 -9.25 -1.45
CA LYS A 200 -14.08 -10.32 -2.39
C LYS A 200 -15.42 -10.05 -3.05
N LYS A 201 -16.43 -9.63 -2.26
CA LYS A 201 -17.80 -9.38 -2.76
C LYS A 201 -17.81 -8.35 -3.88
N ASN A 202 -17.05 -7.27 -3.70
CA ASN A 202 -17.04 -6.13 -4.61
C ASN A 202 -15.87 -6.16 -5.60
N ASN A 203 -14.97 -7.14 -5.49
CA ASN A 203 -13.80 -7.30 -6.34
C ASN A 203 -12.85 -6.10 -6.30
N TYR A 204 -12.66 -5.48 -5.12
CA TYR A 204 -11.66 -4.44 -4.90
C TYR A 204 -10.24 -5.02 -4.77
N LEU A 205 -9.23 -4.19 -4.95
CA LEU A 205 -7.94 -4.36 -4.29
C LEU A 205 -7.94 -3.49 -3.02
N THR A 206 -7.92 -4.09 -1.84
CA THR A 206 -7.83 -3.32 -0.60
C THR A 206 -6.40 -3.36 -0.07
N ILE A 207 -5.83 -2.19 0.20
CA ILE A 207 -4.56 -2.04 0.92
C ILE A 207 -4.90 -1.59 2.34
N LEU A 208 -4.42 -2.34 3.32
CA LEU A 208 -4.57 -2.02 4.73
C LEU A 208 -3.19 -1.90 5.36
N THR A 209 -2.85 -0.73 5.87
CA THR A 209 -1.60 -0.55 6.61
C THR A 209 -1.79 -0.86 8.08
N ASN A 210 -0.72 -1.24 8.76
CA ASN A 210 -0.72 -1.54 10.18
C ASN A 210 0.66 -1.28 10.79
N HIS A 211 0.71 -0.84 12.04
CA HIS A 211 1.97 -0.67 12.76
C HIS A 211 2.52 -2.00 13.27
N ALA A 212 3.84 -2.09 13.31
CA ALA A 212 4.51 -3.17 14.03
C ALA A 212 4.70 -2.78 15.49
N ASN A 213 4.64 -3.78 16.37
CA ASN A 213 5.05 -3.59 17.75
C ASN A 213 6.55 -3.27 17.82
N ASN A 214 6.93 -2.43 18.76
CA ASN A 214 8.35 -2.13 18.99
C ASN A 214 9.09 -3.39 19.40
N ARG A 215 10.17 -3.70 18.67
CA ARG A 215 11.14 -4.72 19.06
C ARG A 215 12.27 -4.09 19.88
N HIS A 216 12.93 -4.93 20.68
CA HIS A 216 14.18 -4.53 21.33
C HIS A 216 15.25 -4.24 20.26
N GLU A 217 16.03 -3.20 20.52
CA GLU A 217 17.20 -2.90 19.71
C GLU A 217 18.29 -3.94 19.94
N ILE A 218 18.97 -4.31 18.88
CA ILE A 218 20.12 -5.22 18.91
C ILE A 218 21.36 -4.36 18.74
N GLN A 219 22.37 -4.63 19.57
CA GLN A 219 23.68 -4.00 19.42
C GLN A 219 24.50 -4.76 18.39
N SER A 220 25.07 -4.05 17.45
CA SER A 220 25.99 -4.56 16.43
C SER A 220 27.21 -3.65 16.31
N LYS A 221 28.21 -4.06 15.55
CA LYS A 221 29.38 -3.24 15.23
C LYS A 221 29.44 -2.97 13.73
N ASP A 222 29.81 -1.76 13.35
CA ASP A 222 30.12 -1.41 11.97
C ASP A 222 31.48 -2.00 11.51
N GLU A 223 31.88 -1.75 10.28
CA GLU A 223 33.14 -2.18 9.69
C GLU A 223 34.39 -1.61 10.40
N ASN A 224 34.22 -0.49 11.13
CA ASN A 224 35.28 0.14 11.92
C ASN A 224 35.27 -0.33 13.38
N GLY A 225 34.42 -1.28 13.74
CA GLY A 225 34.29 -1.81 15.09
C GLY A 225 33.46 -0.93 16.05
N LYS A 226 32.85 0.17 15.56
CA LYS A 226 32.02 1.07 16.35
C LYS A 226 30.65 0.46 16.58
N SER A 227 30.23 0.40 17.84
CA SER A 227 28.92 -0.13 18.21
C SER A 227 27.79 0.80 17.79
N PHE A 228 26.68 0.22 17.30
CA PHE A 228 25.43 0.89 17.03
C PHE A 228 24.23 -0.01 17.39
N PHE A 229 23.08 0.59 17.59
CA PHE A 229 21.83 -0.10 17.90
C PHE A 229 20.89 -0.02 16.70
N TRP A 230 20.15 -1.09 16.49
CA TRP A 230 19.18 -1.16 15.40
C TRP A 230 18.02 -2.10 15.74
N LYS A 231 16.85 -1.87 15.11
CA LYS A 231 15.69 -2.72 15.24
C LYS A 231 15.61 -3.65 14.02
N PRO A 232 15.64 -4.97 14.20
CA PRO A 232 15.42 -5.88 13.08
C PRO A 232 13.98 -5.79 12.57
N PRO A 233 13.71 -6.14 11.29
CA PRO A 233 12.36 -6.15 10.76
C PRO A 233 11.47 -7.09 11.56
N ALA A 234 10.25 -6.65 11.88
CA ALA A 234 9.29 -7.47 12.60
C ALA A 234 8.73 -8.58 11.70
N THR A 235 8.48 -9.74 12.29
CA THR A 235 7.73 -10.81 11.62
C THR A 235 6.24 -10.45 11.57
N LYS A 236 5.46 -11.15 10.73
CA LYS A 236 4.01 -10.90 10.60
C LYS A 236 3.23 -11.13 11.90
N GLU A 237 3.76 -11.94 12.80
CA GLU A 237 3.18 -12.20 14.12
C GLU A 237 3.45 -11.06 15.13
N GLU A 238 4.43 -10.22 14.84
CA GLU A 238 4.83 -9.08 15.69
C GLU A 238 4.22 -7.73 15.26
N TRP A 239 3.34 -7.72 14.27
CA TRP A 239 2.53 -6.54 13.99
C TRP A 239 1.54 -6.28 15.12
N ALA A 240 1.02 -5.07 15.25
CA ALA A 240 -0.09 -4.82 16.15
C ALA A 240 -1.22 -5.81 15.82
N PHE A 241 -1.71 -6.53 16.81
CA PHE A 241 -2.66 -7.65 16.65
C PHE A 241 -2.15 -8.77 15.71
N GLY A 242 -0.85 -8.95 15.59
CA GLY A 242 -0.16 -9.70 14.54
C GLY A 242 -0.61 -11.13 14.33
N GLN A 243 -1.02 -11.87 15.39
CA GLN A 243 -1.53 -13.23 15.22
C GLN A 243 -2.77 -13.28 14.34
N GLN A 244 -3.70 -12.31 14.46
CA GLN A 244 -4.89 -12.25 13.63
C GLN A 244 -4.54 -11.87 12.19
N PHE A 245 -3.65 -10.89 12.01
CA PHE A 245 -3.13 -10.52 10.69
C PHE A 245 -2.43 -11.70 10.02
N ALA A 246 -1.54 -12.40 10.74
CA ALA A 246 -0.83 -13.57 10.21
C ALA A 246 -1.78 -14.69 9.77
N ARG A 247 -2.89 -14.92 10.49
CA ARG A 247 -3.90 -15.93 10.13
C ARG A 247 -4.73 -15.49 8.92
N LYS A 248 -5.22 -14.26 8.89
CA LYS A 248 -6.19 -13.73 7.91
C LYS A 248 -5.53 -13.14 6.65
N GLY A 249 -4.32 -12.59 6.74
CA GLY A 249 -3.63 -11.92 5.65
C GLY A 249 -3.45 -12.79 4.39
N TYR A 250 -3.56 -12.14 3.24
CA TYR A 250 -3.33 -12.74 1.92
C TYR A 250 -1.94 -12.39 1.39
N GLN A 251 -1.69 -11.17 1.02
CA GLN A 251 -0.35 -10.65 0.75
C GLN A 251 0.06 -9.77 1.93
N MET A 252 1.14 -10.11 2.60
CA MET A 252 1.65 -9.36 3.75
C MET A 252 3.06 -8.88 3.45
N LEU A 253 3.19 -7.57 3.40
CA LEU A 253 4.43 -6.86 3.12
C LEU A 253 4.88 -6.15 4.39
N PHE A 254 6.17 -6.15 4.66
CA PHE A 254 6.74 -5.35 5.73
C PHE A 254 7.71 -4.33 5.14
N VAL A 255 7.43 -3.06 5.33
CA VAL A 255 8.29 -1.95 4.89
C VAL A 255 9.33 -1.69 5.98
N TYR A 256 10.58 -1.86 5.63
CA TYR A 256 11.70 -1.76 6.55
C TYR A 256 12.76 -0.79 6.05
N GLU A 257 13.21 0.10 6.91
CA GLU A 257 14.36 0.95 6.69
C GLU A 257 15.59 0.32 7.34
N PRO A 258 16.50 -0.27 6.56
CA PRO A 258 17.72 -0.84 7.12
C PRO A 258 18.63 0.27 7.66
N PRO A 259 19.34 0.04 8.79
CA PRO A 259 20.35 0.97 9.29
C PRO A 259 21.42 1.26 8.22
N MET A 260 21.91 2.50 8.18
CA MET A 260 22.94 2.91 7.22
C MET A 260 24.17 1.98 7.25
N GLN A 261 24.52 1.47 8.42
CA GLN A 261 25.65 0.55 8.63
C GLN A 261 25.47 -0.79 7.89
N PHE A 262 24.23 -1.22 7.66
CA PHE A 262 23.95 -2.46 6.89
C PHE A 262 23.72 -2.19 5.41
N GLN A 263 23.48 -0.97 5.02
CA GLN A 263 23.30 -0.64 3.61
C GLN A 263 24.58 -0.92 2.79
N HIS A 264 25.77 -0.89 3.42
CA HIS A 264 27.03 -1.27 2.78
C HIS A 264 27.19 -2.78 2.57
N LEU A 265 26.55 -3.63 3.39
CA LEU A 265 26.59 -5.09 3.20
C LEU A 265 25.83 -5.55 1.95
N GLN A 266 24.81 -4.80 1.51
CA GLN A 266 24.14 -5.05 0.24
C GLN A 266 25.03 -4.78 -0.98
N ARG A 267 26.16 -4.08 -0.78
CA ARG A 267 27.20 -3.80 -1.76
C ARG A 267 27.93 -5.06 -2.27
N ASN A 268 28.19 -6.01 -1.35
CA ASN A 268 28.96 -7.21 -1.68
C ASN A 268 28.14 -8.26 -2.45
N GLU A 269 26.83 -8.08 -2.56
CA GLU A 269 25.94 -8.94 -3.35
C GLU A 269 25.73 -8.45 -4.79
N GLY A 270 26.60 -7.54 -5.29
CA GLY A 270 26.56 -7.01 -6.67
C GLY A 270 25.68 -5.77 -6.84
N ASN A 271 25.25 -5.15 -5.76
CA ASN A 271 24.50 -3.90 -5.81
C ASN A 271 25.45 -2.69 -5.87
N ILE A 272 25.76 -2.24 -7.08
CA ILE A 272 26.67 -1.12 -7.37
C ILE A 272 26.12 0.23 -6.83
N ASP A 273 24.84 0.31 -6.53
CA ASP A 273 24.07 1.53 -6.29
C ASP A 273 24.21 2.18 -4.93
N PHE A 274 24.87 1.52 -4.01
CA PHE A 274 25.02 2.04 -2.67
C PHE A 274 25.86 3.33 -2.62
N MET A 275 26.84 3.50 -3.52
CA MET A 275 27.68 4.71 -3.54
C MET A 275 26.95 5.96 -4.04
N GLU A 276 26.07 5.81 -5.01
CA GLU A 276 25.19 6.91 -5.45
C GLU A 276 24.15 7.23 -4.37
N SER A 277 23.62 6.23 -3.68
CA SER A 277 22.63 6.43 -2.61
C SER A 277 23.20 7.17 -1.41
N ILE A 278 24.45 6.90 -1.01
CA ILE A 278 25.13 7.66 0.06
C ILE A 278 25.37 9.11 -0.37
N ASN A 279 25.86 9.33 -1.59
CA ASN A 279 26.16 10.65 -2.09
C ASN A 279 24.90 11.47 -2.41
N ASN A 280 23.77 10.82 -2.71
CA ASN A 280 22.54 11.46 -3.17
C ASN A 280 21.40 11.46 -2.13
N ASN A 281 21.64 11.08 -0.87
CA ASN A 281 20.61 11.08 0.19
C ASN A 281 19.38 10.19 -0.08
N TYR A 282 19.52 9.10 -0.83
CA TYR A 282 18.42 8.19 -1.12
C TYR A 282 18.11 7.28 0.07
N ASN A 283 16.84 7.18 0.42
CA ASN A 283 16.37 6.27 1.45
C ASN A 283 16.01 4.91 0.84
N VAL A 284 16.79 3.89 1.13
CA VAL A 284 16.47 2.51 0.75
C VAL A 284 15.39 1.97 1.67
N ARG A 285 14.43 1.27 1.10
CA ARG A 285 13.43 0.47 1.84
C ARG A 285 13.53 -0.97 1.39
N GLU A 286 13.73 -1.88 2.33
CA GLU A 286 13.53 -3.31 2.10
C GLU A 286 12.05 -3.62 2.27
N ILE A 287 11.46 -4.22 1.26
CA ILE A 287 10.07 -4.71 1.30
C ILE A 287 10.11 -6.22 1.47
N LEU A 288 9.76 -6.68 2.67
CA LEU A 288 9.76 -8.11 2.99
C LEU A 288 8.37 -8.69 2.72
N CYS A 289 8.26 -9.56 1.73
CA CYS A 289 7.03 -10.31 1.44
C CYS A 289 6.95 -11.52 2.39
N GLN A 290 6.26 -11.34 3.52
CA GLN A 290 6.20 -12.32 4.61
C GLN A 290 5.15 -13.41 4.38
N LYS A 291 4.16 -13.14 3.53
CA LYS A 291 3.10 -14.09 3.19
C LYS A 291 2.49 -13.76 1.84
N THR A 292 2.18 -14.79 1.05
CA THR A 292 1.47 -14.64 -0.23
C THR A 292 0.40 -15.72 -0.39
N LYS A 293 -0.83 -15.29 -0.63
CA LYS A 293 -2.00 -16.11 -0.99
C LYS A 293 -2.87 -15.33 -1.98
N PRO A 294 -3.62 -16.00 -2.86
CA PRO A 294 -3.53 -17.42 -3.21
C PRO A 294 -2.23 -17.76 -3.93
N LYS A 295 -1.98 -19.05 -4.16
CA LYS A 295 -0.82 -19.50 -4.92
C LYS A 295 -0.78 -18.86 -6.31
N GLY A 296 0.36 -18.27 -6.66
CA GLY A 296 0.60 -17.65 -7.97
C GLY A 296 0.47 -16.13 -7.99
N VAL A 297 0.00 -15.45 -6.93
CA VAL A 297 -0.01 -13.98 -6.86
C VAL A 297 1.37 -13.39 -6.57
N GLY A 298 2.28 -14.17 -5.99
CA GLY A 298 3.63 -13.76 -5.64
C GLY A 298 4.40 -14.88 -4.95
N LYS A 299 5.53 -14.52 -4.34
CA LYS A 299 6.38 -15.41 -3.54
C LYS A 299 6.84 -14.68 -2.26
N THR A 300 7.20 -15.40 -1.23
CA THR A 300 7.89 -14.83 -0.06
C THR A 300 9.33 -14.47 -0.41
N GLY A 301 9.88 -13.51 0.29
CA GLY A 301 11.23 -13.01 0.05
C GLY A 301 11.30 -11.49 0.26
N LYS A 302 12.30 -10.85 -0.29
CA LYS A 302 12.48 -9.39 -0.18
C LYS A 302 12.94 -8.77 -1.49
N PHE A 303 12.62 -7.50 -1.65
CA PHE A 303 13.15 -6.62 -2.69
C PHE A 303 13.38 -5.23 -2.11
N CYS A 304 14.16 -4.40 -2.80
CA CYS A 304 14.44 -3.03 -2.39
C CYS A 304 13.74 -2.03 -3.30
N LEU A 305 13.26 -0.95 -2.69
CA LEU A 305 12.81 0.27 -3.34
C LEU A 305 13.65 1.43 -2.82
N HIS A 306 13.90 2.42 -3.67
CA HIS A 306 14.65 3.62 -3.34
C HIS A 306 13.72 4.81 -3.37
N PHE A 307 13.70 5.60 -2.28
CA PHE A 307 12.84 6.76 -2.20
C PHE A 307 13.56 8.01 -2.76
N ASP A 308 13.02 8.56 -3.80
CA ASP A 308 13.47 9.83 -4.39
C ASP A 308 12.77 11.00 -3.68
N ARG A 309 13.49 11.70 -2.82
CA ARG A 309 12.95 12.82 -2.05
C ARG A 309 12.51 14.00 -2.91
N GLN A 310 13.14 14.20 -4.08
CA GLN A 310 12.75 15.28 -4.97
C GLN A 310 11.41 15.00 -5.65
N ASN A 311 11.21 13.76 -6.08
CA ASN A 311 10.00 13.32 -6.76
C ASN A 311 8.92 12.78 -5.82
N GLN A 312 9.24 12.62 -4.52
CA GLN A 312 8.36 12.00 -3.53
C GLN A 312 7.85 10.60 -3.95
N ARG A 313 8.68 9.84 -4.67
CA ARG A 313 8.32 8.55 -5.28
C ARG A 313 9.37 7.48 -5.04
N TYR A 314 8.89 6.25 -4.94
CA TYR A 314 9.76 5.09 -4.99
C TYR A 314 10.14 4.71 -6.43
N TYR A 315 11.36 4.27 -6.62
CA TYR A 315 11.87 3.71 -7.87
C TYR A 315 12.71 2.46 -7.59
N GLU A 316 12.93 1.69 -8.63
CA GLU A 316 13.83 0.53 -8.62
C GLU A 316 15.13 0.89 -9.30
N ILE A 317 16.18 0.17 -8.91
CA ILE A 317 17.47 0.17 -9.58
C ILE A 317 17.61 -1.16 -10.32
N ASP A 318 18.09 -1.13 -11.54
CA ASP A 318 18.27 -2.34 -12.35
C ASP A 318 19.59 -3.07 -12.00
N SER A 319 19.87 -4.18 -12.69
CA SER A 319 21.07 -4.99 -12.47
C SER A 319 22.38 -4.30 -12.88
N LEU A 320 22.29 -3.17 -13.58
CA LEU A 320 23.44 -2.35 -14.01
C LEU A 320 23.65 -1.15 -13.10
N GLY A 321 22.81 -1.01 -12.05
CA GLY A 321 22.91 0.11 -11.14
C GLY A 321 22.20 1.38 -11.59
N MET A 322 21.39 1.31 -12.62
CA MET A 322 20.71 2.47 -13.17
C MET A 322 19.32 2.66 -12.57
N LYS A 323 19.00 3.89 -12.20
CA LYS A 323 17.64 4.29 -11.77
C LYS A 323 16.64 3.99 -12.89
N LYS A 324 15.65 3.15 -12.61
CA LYS A 324 14.54 2.97 -13.53
C LYS A 324 13.65 4.21 -13.54
N GLN A 325 13.19 4.56 -14.72
CA GLN A 325 12.32 5.71 -14.90
C GLN A 325 11.02 5.53 -14.12
N ILE A 326 10.71 6.52 -13.28
CA ILE A 326 9.39 6.65 -12.63
C ILE A 326 8.38 6.99 -13.74
N LYS A 327 7.26 6.27 -13.75
CA LYS A 327 6.17 6.57 -14.68
C LYS A 327 5.30 7.69 -14.12
N TYR A 328 5.01 8.65 -14.98
CA TYR A 328 4.11 9.75 -14.68
C TYR A 328 2.91 9.75 -15.62
N PRO A 329 1.77 10.31 -15.19
CA PRO A 329 0.64 10.47 -16.08
C PRO A 329 0.98 11.40 -17.25
N LYS A 330 0.31 11.19 -18.36
CA LYS A 330 0.25 12.17 -19.44
C LYS A 330 -0.80 13.21 -19.06
N LEU A 331 -0.37 14.39 -18.72
CA LEU A 331 -1.18 15.50 -18.25
C LEU A 331 -1.68 16.35 -19.41
#